data_369fd6680197f12666dbde195e5479c8
#
_entry.id   369fd6680197f12666dbde195e5479c8
#
_cell.length_a   1.000
_cell.length_b   1.000
_cell.length_c   1.000
_cell.angle_alpha   90.00
_cell.angle_beta   90.00
_cell.angle_gamma   90.00
#
_symmetry.space_group_name_H-M   'P 1'
#
loop_
_entity.id
_entity.type
_entity.pdbx_description
1 polymer ?
#
loop_
_entity_poly.entity_id
_entity_poly.type
_entity_poly.pdbx_seq_one_letter_code
_entity_poly.pdbx_strand_id
1 'polypeptide(L)'
;MDAKSAVHLRTEYSADLDTVHVKILALANAIPADKYSWRPAAGVRSVSETLMHIASEWFYYVPGSVGGKPPADFGVPRETMAALEKITTKSEVLAQLNKSWAHSKAELAAADASKLTGSYKPWGMPLDQAAFSMAGDLHEHLGQLISYARSIGVKPPWSK
;
A
#
# COMPACT_ATOMS: atom_id res chain seq x y z
N MET A 1 11.35 -12.71 -19.77
CA MET A 1 9.89 -13.06 -19.69
C MET A 1 9.26 -12.79 -21.04
N ASP A 2 8.44 -13.68 -21.58
CA ASP A 2 7.68 -13.42 -22.79
C ASP A 2 6.44 -12.53 -22.54
N ALA A 3 5.82 -12.02 -23.60
CA ALA A 3 4.69 -11.08 -23.50
C ALA A 3 3.48 -11.69 -22.75
N LYS A 4 3.21 -12.99 -22.95
CA LYS A 4 2.09 -13.68 -22.28
C LYS A 4 2.33 -13.78 -20.79
N SER A 5 3.54 -14.15 -20.38
CA SER A 5 3.95 -14.21 -18.97
C SER A 5 3.94 -12.83 -18.31
N ALA A 6 4.34 -11.78 -19.01
CA ALA A 6 4.30 -10.41 -18.50
C ALA A 6 2.86 -9.93 -18.25
N VAL A 7 1.95 -10.22 -19.17
CA VAL A 7 0.51 -9.92 -18.99
C VAL A 7 -0.06 -10.70 -17.80
N HIS A 8 0.25 -11.98 -17.70
CA HIS A 8 -0.19 -12.82 -16.58
C HIS A 8 0.31 -12.28 -15.25
N LEU A 9 1.61 -11.99 -15.12
CA LEU A 9 2.19 -11.40 -13.90
C LEU A 9 1.45 -10.12 -13.50
N ARG A 10 1.24 -9.18 -14.43
CA ARG A 10 0.50 -7.94 -14.14
C ARG A 10 -0.91 -8.23 -13.61
N THR A 11 -1.60 -9.20 -14.20
CA THR A 11 -2.96 -9.57 -13.80
C THR A 11 -2.98 -10.12 -12.39
N GLU A 12 -2.11 -11.09 -12.07
CA GLU A 12 -2.02 -11.69 -10.74
C GLU A 12 -1.58 -10.67 -9.68
N TYR A 13 -0.59 -9.84 -10.00
CA TYR A 13 -0.16 -8.78 -9.10
C TYR A 13 -1.30 -7.80 -8.79
N SER A 14 -2.05 -7.36 -9.79
CA SER A 14 -3.19 -6.46 -9.57
C SER A 14 -4.30 -7.12 -8.73
N ALA A 15 -4.59 -8.40 -8.94
CA ALA A 15 -5.58 -9.15 -8.19
C ALA A 15 -5.17 -9.36 -6.72
N ASP A 16 -3.88 -9.63 -6.47
CA ASP A 16 -3.34 -9.73 -5.12
C ASP A 16 -3.45 -8.40 -4.38
N LEU A 17 -3.04 -7.31 -5.01
CA LEU A 17 -3.15 -5.97 -4.44
C LEU A 17 -4.61 -5.55 -4.16
N ASP A 18 -5.57 -5.91 -5.01
CA ASP A 18 -7.00 -5.71 -4.74
C ASP A 18 -7.42 -6.44 -3.45
N THR A 19 -6.95 -7.66 -3.26
CA THR A 19 -7.24 -8.47 -2.07
C THR A 19 -6.65 -7.84 -0.81
N VAL A 20 -5.41 -7.40 -0.86
CA VAL A 20 -4.73 -6.71 0.25
C VAL A 20 -5.44 -5.40 0.59
N HIS A 21 -5.76 -4.58 -0.42
CA HIS A 21 -6.48 -3.32 -0.25
C HIS A 21 -7.81 -3.51 0.48
N VAL A 22 -8.65 -4.46 0.03
CA VAL A 22 -9.95 -4.74 0.66
C VAL A 22 -9.79 -5.07 2.14
N LYS A 23 -8.78 -5.87 2.50
CA LYS A 23 -8.50 -6.23 3.89
C LYS A 23 -7.98 -5.05 4.72
N ILE A 24 -7.05 -4.26 4.19
CA ILE A 24 -6.52 -3.07 4.86
C ILE A 24 -7.65 -2.07 5.12
N LEU A 25 -8.47 -1.78 4.12
CA LEU A 25 -9.59 -0.84 4.27
C LEU A 25 -10.64 -1.36 5.26
N ALA A 26 -10.93 -2.66 5.26
CA ALA A 26 -11.84 -3.28 6.22
C ALA A 26 -11.32 -3.16 7.67
N LEU A 27 -10.01 -3.38 7.90
CA LEU A 27 -9.38 -3.17 9.21
C LEU A 27 -9.42 -1.70 9.62
N ALA A 28 -9.04 -0.79 8.73
CA ALA A 28 -9.07 0.64 9.00
C ALA A 28 -10.48 1.10 9.42
N ASN A 29 -11.53 0.61 8.75
CA ASN A 29 -12.90 0.90 9.13
C ASN A 29 -13.31 0.27 10.48
N ALA A 30 -12.87 -0.96 10.77
CA ALA A 30 -13.23 -1.67 12.00
C ALA A 30 -12.54 -1.11 13.25
N ILE A 31 -11.32 -0.60 13.12
CA ILE A 31 -10.58 -0.02 14.26
C ILE A 31 -11.27 1.28 14.70
N PRO A 32 -11.62 1.44 16.01
CA PRO A 32 -12.21 2.66 16.55
C PRO A 32 -11.31 3.88 16.40
N ALA A 33 -11.89 5.07 16.25
CA ALA A 33 -11.15 6.31 16.01
C ALA A 33 -10.18 6.64 17.16
N ASP A 34 -10.57 6.37 18.41
CA ASP A 34 -9.72 6.58 19.59
C ASP A 34 -8.50 5.65 19.67
N LYS A 35 -8.44 4.61 18.81
CA LYS A 35 -7.32 3.67 18.71
C LYS A 35 -6.33 3.99 17.58
N TYR A 36 -6.58 5.03 16.80
CA TYR A 36 -5.69 5.38 15.69
C TYR A 36 -4.27 5.83 16.14
N SER A 37 -4.16 6.42 17.33
CA SER A 37 -2.87 6.77 17.94
C SER A 37 -2.21 5.62 18.72
N TRP A 38 -2.89 4.48 18.87
CA TRP A 38 -2.33 3.33 19.59
C TRP A 38 -1.13 2.75 18.85
N ARG A 39 -0.11 2.36 19.61
CA ARG A 39 1.10 1.68 19.13
C ARG A 39 1.54 0.61 20.13
N PRO A 40 2.17 -0.48 19.69
CA PRO A 40 2.56 -1.58 20.58
C PRO A 40 3.70 -1.20 21.53
N ALA A 41 4.58 -0.27 21.12
CA ALA A 41 5.72 0.20 21.91
C ALA A 41 6.18 1.58 21.44
N ALA A 42 6.96 2.25 22.27
CA ALA A 42 7.62 3.50 21.88
C ALA A 42 8.55 3.26 20.66
N GLY A 43 8.56 4.19 19.72
CA GLY A 43 9.36 4.08 18.49
C GLY A 43 8.78 3.17 17.39
N VAL A 44 7.66 2.48 17.65
CA VAL A 44 6.93 1.72 16.64
C VAL A 44 5.80 2.56 16.08
N ARG A 45 5.53 2.46 14.76
CA ARG A 45 4.40 3.16 14.13
C ARG A 45 3.08 2.85 14.82
N SER A 46 2.26 3.85 15.00
CA SER A 46 0.86 3.71 15.43
C SER A 46 -0.01 3.13 14.32
N VAL A 47 -1.27 2.85 14.63
CA VAL A 47 -2.28 2.42 13.64
C VAL A 47 -2.36 3.44 12.49
N SER A 48 -2.52 4.74 12.79
CA SER A 48 -2.60 5.77 11.76
C SER A 48 -1.31 5.92 10.95
N GLU A 49 -0.16 5.92 11.61
CA GLU A 49 1.14 6.01 10.94
C GLU A 49 1.38 4.82 10.01
N THR A 50 1.00 3.60 10.41
CA THR A 50 1.09 2.41 9.53
C THR A 50 0.14 2.53 8.34
N LEU A 51 -1.10 2.97 8.54
CA LEU A 51 -2.06 3.18 7.45
C LEU A 51 -1.60 4.28 6.49
N MET A 52 -1.01 5.35 6.99
CA MET A 52 -0.49 6.44 6.16
C MET A 52 0.80 6.06 5.44
N HIS A 53 1.62 5.20 6.04
CA HIS A 53 2.75 4.59 5.36
C HIS A 53 2.28 3.76 4.15
N ILE A 54 1.29 2.89 4.32
CA ILE A 54 0.66 2.14 3.23
C ILE A 54 0.08 3.07 2.15
N ALA A 55 -0.59 4.15 2.55
CA ALA A 55 -1.11 5.13 1.59
C ALA A 55 0.02 5.78 0.77
N SER A 56 1.17 6.05 1.39
CA SER A 56 2.34 6.57 0.69
C SER A 56 2.91 5.58 -0.33
N GLU A 57 2.88 4.29 -0.02
CA GLU A 57 3.29 3.21 -0.93
C GLU A 57 2.34 3.10 -2.11
N TRP A 58 1.04 3.20 -1.88
CA TRP A 58 0.03 3.24 -2.94
C TRP A 58 0.11 4.48 -3.82
N PHE A 59 0.61 5.60 -3.31
CA PHE A 59 0.87 6.76 -4.16
C PHE A 59 2.15 6.64 -4.98
N TYR A 60 3.20 6.01 -4.46
CA TYR A 60 4.54 6.10 -5.03
C TYR A 60 5.12 4.74 -5.46
N TYR A 61 5.23 3.78 -4.54
CA TYR A 61 5.95 2.53 -4.82
C TYR A 61 5.12 1.55 -5.66
N VAL A 62 3.84 1.41 -5.40
CA VAL A 62 2.96 0.52 -6.20
C VAL A 62 2.90 0.96 -7.66
N PRO A 63 2.60 2.23 -8.00
CA PRO A 63 2.73 2.71 -9.37
C PRO A 63 4.13 2.46 -9.95
N GLY A 64 5.17 2.83 -9.21
CA GLY A 64 6.55 2.67 -9.63
C GLY A 64 6.94 1.22 -9.93
N SER A 65 6.39 0.25 -9.21
CA SER A 65 6.66 -1.19 -9.39
C SER A 65 6.19 -1.74 -10.75
N VAL A 66 5.33 -1.00 -11.46
CA VAL A 66 4.86 -1.33 -12.81
C VAL A 66 5.29 -0.29 -13.86
N GLY A 67 6.22 0.58 -13.52
CA GLY A 67 6.71 1.64 -14.41
C GLY A 67 5.80 2.85 -14.52
N GLY A 68 4.79 2.95 -13.66
CA GLY A 68 3.92 4.12 -13.49
C GLY A 68 4.58 5.24 -12.67
N LYS A 69 3.81 6.25 -12.33
CA LYS A 69 4.29 7.46 -11.64
C LYS A 69 3.41 7.83 -10.45
N PRO A 70 3.96 8.51 -9.43
CA PRO A 70 3.13 9.13 -8.40
C PRO A 70 2.27 10.26 -9.00
N PRO A 71 1.25 10.75 -8.26
CA PRO A 71 0.50 11.94 -8.65
C PRO A 71 1.42 13.12 -8.95
N ALA A 72 1.05 13.98 -9.92
CA ALA A 72 1.88 15.11 -10.32
C ALA A 72 2.17 16.09 -9.17
N ASP A 73 1.28 16.18 -8.21
CA ASP A 73 1.38 17.02 -7.00
C ASP A 73 2.01 16.29 -5.79
N PHE A 74 2.54 15.08 -5.98
CA PHE A 74 3.12 14.30 -4.88
C PHE A 74 4.36 14.96 -4.26
N GLY A 75 5.11 15.74 -5.02
CA GLY A 75 6.27 16.47 -4.54
C GLY A 75 7.50 15.57 -4.26
N VAL A 76 8.31 15.97 -3.27
CA VAL A 76 9.51 15.21 -2.88
C VAL A 76 9.09 13.98 -2.06
N PRO A 77 9.38 12.75 -2.51
CA PRO A 77 8.81 11.54 -1.91
C PRO A 77 9.03 11.45 -0.40
N ARG A 78 10.25 11.63 0.07
CA ARG A 78 10.59 11.54 1.51
C ARG A 78 9.80 12.55 2.37
N GLU A 79 9.63 13.76 1.86
CA GLU A 79 8.93 14.83 2.59
C GLU A 79 7.42 14.57 2.61
N THR A 80 6.85 14.16 1.47
CA THR A 80 5.42 13.84 1.34
C THR A 80 5.04 12.64 2.21
N MET A 81 5.84 11.58 2.19
CA MET A 81 5.62 10.40 3.04
C MET A 81 5.66 10.77 4.52
N ALA A 82 6.64 11.57 4.95
CA ALA A 82 6.74 12.05 6.33
C ALA A 82 5.58 13.00 6.71
N ALA A 83 5.03 13.74 5.76
CA ALA A 83 3.86 14.59 5.97
C ALA A 83 2.57 13.74 6.10
N LEU A 84 2.41 12.71 5.29
CA LEU A 84 1.28 11.77 5.38
C LEU A 84 1.23 11.09 6.75
N GLU A 85 2.35 10.61 7.28
CA GLU A 85 2.40 9.95 8.60
C GLU A 85 1.98 10.86 9.77
N LYS A 86 1.88 12.19 9.57
CA LYS A 86 1.34 13.12 10.58
C LYS A 86 -0.18 13.18 10.62
N ILE A 87 -0.87 12.56 9.65
CA ILE A 87 -2.34 12.49 9.62
C ILE A 87 -2.78 11.40 10.59
N THR A 88 -3.55 11.77 11.59
CA THR A 88 -3.93 10.86 12.70
C THR A 88 -5.43 10.67 12.85
N THR A 89 -6.25 11.52 12.24
CA THR A 89 -7.71 11.40 12.36
C THR A 89 -8.24 10.32 11.42
N LYS A 90 -9.14 9.47 11.92
CA LYS A 90 -9.68 8.34 11.16
C LYS A 90 -10.28 8.77 9.81
N SER A 91 -11.02 9.87 9.77
CA SER A 91 -11.65 10.33 8.52
C SER A 91 -10.65 10.74 7.47
N GLU A 92 -9.60 11.46 7.86
CA GLU A 92 -8.53 11.88 6.95
C GLU A 92 -7.69 10.69 6.48
N VAL A 93 -7.36 9.77 7.40
CA VAL A 93 -6.65 8.52 7.06
C VAL A 93 -7.43 7.71 6.03
N LEU A 94 -8.73 7.49 6.23
CA LEU A 94 -9.58 6.79 5.26
C LEU A 94 -9.66 7.51 3.92
N ALA A 95 -9.73 8.85 3.93
CA ALA A 95 -9.73 9.63 2.70
C ALA A 95 -8.41 9.46 1.91
N GLN A 96 -7.26 9.48 2.59
CA GLN A 96 -5.96 9.26 1.95
C GLN A 96 -5.79 7.82 1.43
N LEU A 97 -6.22 6.82 2.18
CA LEU A 97 -6.22 5.42 1.72
C LEU A 97 -7.04 5.25 0.44
N ASN A 98 -8.24 5.82 0.39
CA ASN A 98 -9.08 5.75 -0.82
C ASN A 98 -8.46 6.50 -2.01
N LYS A 99 -7.91 7.71 -1.77
CA LYS A 99 -7.26 8.53 -2.81
C LYS A 99 -6.03 7.81 -3.38
N SER A 100 -5.17 7.29 -2.52
CA SER A 100 -3.94 6.61 -2.92
C SER A 100 -4.23 5.31 -3.67
N TRP A 101 -5.21 4.54 -3.21
CA TRP A 101 -5.62 3.33 -3.91
C TRP A 101 -6.22 3.61 -5.29
N ALA A 102 -7.09 4.62 -5.42
CA ALA A 102 -7.64 5.00 -6.72
C ALA A 102 -6.53 5.37 -7.73
N HIS A 103 -5.48 6.07 -7.25
CA HIS A 103 -4.30 6.37 -8.06
C HIS A 103 -3.55 5.09 -8.46
N SER A 104 -3.22 4.21 -7.50
CA SER A 104 -2.57 2.93 -7.77
C SER A 104 -3.34 2.10 -8.82
N LYS A 105 -4.66 2.00 -8.67
CA LYS A 105 -5.50 1.24 -9.63
C LYS A 105 -5.43 1.80 -11.04
N ALA A 106 -5.42 3.12 -11.20
CA ALA A 106 -5.29 3.76 -12.50
C ALA A 106 -3.93 3.45 -13.14
N GLU A 107 -2.83 3.54 -12.38
CA GLU A 107 -1.48 3.25 -12.86
C GLU A 107 -1.28 1.77 -13.19
N LEU A 108 -1.80 0.85 -12.35
CA LEU A 108 -1.78 -0.59 -12.61
C LEU A 108 -2.56 -0.95 -13.89
N ALA A 109 -3.70 -0.33 -14.11
CA ALA A 109 -4.51 -0.54 -15.32
C ALA A 109 -3.82 0.01 -16.59
N ALA A 110 -3.10 1.13 -16.47
CA ALA A 110 -2.36 1.74 -17.57
C ALA A 110 -0.99 1.10 -17.82
N ALA A 111 -0.52 0.22 -16.92
CA ALA A 111 0.81 -0.37 -17.00
C ALA A 111 1.03 -1.17 -18.29
N ASP A 112 2.11 -0.86 -19.00
CA ASP A 112 2.56 -1.62 -20.17
C ASP A 112 3.28 -2.90 -19.71
N ALA A 113 2.60 -4.03 -19.81
CA ALA A 113 3.15 -5.32 -19.38
C ALA A 113 4.49 -5.65 -20.05
N SER A 114 4.76 -5.17 -21.27
CA SER A 114 6.03 -5.42 -21.97
C SER A 114 7.24 -4.80 -21.25
N LYS A 115 7.01 -3.81 -20.39
CA LYS A 115 8.04 -3.12 -19.62
C LYS A 115 8.35 -3.76 -18.26
N LEU A 116 7.59 -4.75 -17.83
CA LEU A 116 7.80 -5.39 -16.54
C LEU A 116 9.14 -6.10 -16.41
N THR A 117 9.80 -6.42 -17.51
CA THR A 117 11.17 -6.97 -17.54
C THR A 117 12.27 -5.90 -17.54
N GLY A 118 11.90 -4.62 -17.60
CA GLY A 118 12.82 -3.49 -17.52
C GLY A 118 13.39 -3.29 -16.11
N SER A 119 14.28 -2.31 -15.94
CA SER A 119 14.81 -1.93 -14.63
C SER A 119 13.96 -0.82 -14.00
N TYR A 120 13.55 -1.02 -12.76
CA TYR A 120 12.94 0.00 -11.93
C TYR A 120 14.01 0.71 -11.09
N LYS A 121 14.30 1.94 -11.45
CA LYS A 121 15.48 2.67 -10.95
C LYS A 121 15.50 2.96 -9.45
N PRO A 122 14.40 3.28 -8.74
CA PRO A 122 14.45 3.54 -7.30
C PRO A 122 15.05 2.39 -6.49
N TRP A 123 14.86 1.15 -6.94
CA TRP A 123 15.38 -0.04 -6.26
C TRP A 123 16.50 -0.74 -7.02
N GLY A 124 16.86 -0.26 -8.22
CA GLY A 124 17.91 -0.85 -9.05
C GLY A 124 17.62 -2.28 -9.53
N MET A 125 16.36 -2.71 -9.52
CA MET A 125 15.94 -4.06 -9.88
C MET A 125 14.93 -4.05 -11.04
N PRO A 126 14.73 -5.17 -11.75
CA PRO A 126 13.69 -5.33 -12.76
C PRO A 126 12.29 -5.10 -12.19
N LEU A 127 11.35 -4.60 -13.01
CA LEU A 127 9.99 -4.28 -12.54
C LEU A 127 9.21 -5.50 -12.03
N ASP A 128 9.41 -6.69 -12.61
CA ASP A 128 8.82 -7.93 -12.10
C ASP A 128 9.29 -8.23 -10.67
N GLN A 129 10.57 -8.04 -10.39
CA GLN A 129 11.11 -8.19 -9.04
C GLN A 129 10.60 -7.09 -8.11
N ALA A 130 10.47 -5.85 -8.58
CA ALA A 130 9.89 -4.75 -7.83
C ALA A 130 8.43 -5.02 -7.44
N ALA A 131 7.63 -5.58 -8.37
CA ALA A 131 6.24 -5.99 -8.10
C ALA A 131 6.16 -7.07 -7.01
N PHE A 132 7.01 -8.09 -7.06
CA PHE A 132 7.08 -9.11 -6.00
C PHE A 132 7.46 -8.52 -4.65
N SER A 133 8.48 -7.64 -4.61
CA SER A 133 8.89 -6.98 -3.37
C SER A 133 7.76 -6.14 -2.79
N MET A 134 7.03 -5.40 -3.62
CA MET A 134 5.93 -4.56 -3.17
C MET A 134 4.73 -5.37 -2.68
N ALA A 135 4.40 -6.49 -3.36
CA ALA A 135 3.37 -7.41 -2.86
C ALA A 135 3.74 -7.96 -1.49
N GLY A 136 4.97 -8.45 -1.31
CA GLY A 136 5.47 -8.95 -0.02
C GLY A 136 5.36 -7.91 1.10
N ASP A 137 5.84 -6.71 0.86
CA ASP A 137 5.84 -5.60 1.81
C ASP A 137 4.42 -5.21 2.26
N LEU A 138 3.47 -5.11 1.34
CA LEU A 138 2.06 -4.82 1.66
C LEU A 138 1.40 -5.96 2.46
N HIS A 139 1.77 -7.22 2.23
CA HIS A 139 1.33 -8.34 3.06
C HIS A 139 1.94 -8.30 4.46
N GLU A 140 3.20 -7.84 4.63
CA GLU A 140 3.82 -7.61 5.94
C GLU A 140 3.06 -6.52 6.70
N HIS A 141 2.73 -5.40 6.06
CA HIS A 141 1.92 -4.34 6.66
C HIS A 141 0.50 -4.78 6.99
N LEU A 142 -0.13 -5.60 6.16
CA LEU A 142 -1.42 -6.21 6.49
C LEU A 142 -1.31 -7.10 7.73
N GLY A 143 -0.28 -7.93 7.82
CA GLY A 143 0.01 -8.76 9.01
C GLY A 143 0.22 -7.91 10.27
N GLN A 144 0.96 -6.82 10.16
CA GLN A 144 1.15 -5.84 11.24
C GLN A 144 -0.17 -5.24 11.71
N LEU A 145 -1.03 -4.77 10.79
CA LEU A 145 -2.34 -4.22 11.13
C LEU A 145 -3.29 -5.25 11.75
N ILE A 146 -3.26 -6.51 11.29
CA ILE A 146 -4.01 -7.61 11.90
C ILE A 146 -3.57 -7.82 13.36
N SER A 147 -2.26 -7.81 13.60
CA SER A 147 -1.70 -7.93 14.95
C SER A 147 -2.14 -6.75 15.84
N TYR A 148 -2.07 -5.54 15.33
CA TYR A 148 -2.52 -4.33 16.05
C TYR A 148 -4.01 -4.40 16.39
N ALA A 149 -4.86 -4.72 15.42
CA ALA A 149 -6.30 -4.86 15.62
C ALA A 149 -6.61 -5.86 16.75
N ARG A 150 -6.01 -7.05 16.71
CA ARG A 150 -6.17 -8.08 17.74
C ARG A 150 -5.68 -7.62 19.11
N SER A 151 -4.56 -6.92 19.18
CA SER A 151 -3.99 -6.41 20.44
C SER A 151 -4.88 -5.38 21.14
N ILE A 152 -5.72 -4.66 20.38
CA ILE A 152 -6.70 -3.70 20.90
C ILE A 152 -8.12 -4.26 20.98
N GLY A 153 -8.28 -5.58 20.84
CA GLY A 153 -9.57 -6.26 20.96
C GLY A 153 -10.47 -6.18 19.72
N VAL A 154 -9.94 -5.75 18.58
CA VAL A 154 -10.67 -5.70 17.31
C VAL A 154 -10.44 -6.97 16.51
N LYS A 155 -11.52 -7.71 16.26
CA LYS A 155 -11.47 -8.91 15.40
C LYS A 155 -11.46 -8.48 13.94
N PRO A 156 -10.51 -9.00 13.10
CA PRO A 156 -10.56 -8.73 11.67
C PRO A 156 -11.91 -9.11 11.05
N PRO A 157 -12.52 -8.27 10.20
CA PRO A 157 -13.89 -8.47 9.71
C PRO A 157 -14.14 -9.78 8.95
N TRP A 158 -13.09 -10.38 8.41
CA TRP A 158 -13.15 -11.68 7.69
C TRP A 158 -12.85 -12.89 8.58
N SER A 159 -12.54 -12.68 9.86
CA SER A 159 -12.30 -13.79 10.79
C SER A 159 -13.62 -14.35 11.32
N LYS A 160 -13.77 -15.69 11.30
CA LYS A 160 -14.91 -16.40 11.92
C LYS A 160 -14.81 -16.44 13.43
#